data_5933ffec72a2152fd04842f5a4343ce4
#
_entry.id   5933ffec72a2152fd04842f5a4343ce4
#
_cell.length_a   1.000
_cell.length_b   1.000
_cell.length_c   1.000
_cell.angle_alpha   90.00
_cell.angle_beta   90.00
_cell.angle_gamma   90.00
#
_symmetry.space_group_name_H-M   'P 1'
#
loop_
_entity.id
_entity.type
_entity.pdbx_description
1 polymer ?
#
loop_
_entity_poly.entity_id
_entity_poly.type
_entity_poly.pdbx_seq_one_letter_code
_entity_poly.pdbx_strand_id
1 'polypeptide(L)'
;MLRPVFAMCIFPLLVSFPYPAPLSQNRVHIGRDIVIAAEQPANRAVCLLCSAHVEGPIHGSVAVFAGNIYVDNAVQGSLLDFGGRITLTESARVGGGVLVFGGRLYQDPAAKIGGRRIVLSPIVFLPLLLLIGILIAGSILLLRRLFPHGLGSYPPMPRF
;
A
#
# COMPACT_ATOMS: atom_id res chain seq x y z
N MET A 1 -72.40 3.31 -2.12
CA MET A 1 -71.62 4.14 -1.18
C MET A 1 -70.56 3.25 -0.56
N LEU A 2 -69.41 3.07 -1.21
CA LEU A 2 -68.25 2.37 -0.68
C LEU A 2 -67.12 3.35 -0.50
N ARG A 3 -66.78 3.69 0.72
CA ARG A 3 -65.75 4.63 1.06
C ARG A 3 -64.37 3.94 1.14
N PRO A 4 -63.28 4.64 0.75
CA PRO A 4 -61.96 4.04 0.55
C PRO A 4 -61.21 3.89 1.89
N VAL A 5 -61.08 2.66 2.37
CA VAL A 5 -60.26 2.29 3.55
C VAL A 5 -58.89 1.77 3.13
N PHE A 6 -58.53 1.85 1.85
CA PHE A 6 -57.30 1.25 1.32
C PHE A 6 -56.07 2.17 1.25
N ALA A 7 -56.15 3.39 1.76
CA ALA A 7 -55.07 4.38 1.59
C ALA A 7 -54.12 4.53 2.78
N MET A 8 -54.24 3.73 3.85
CA MET A 8 -53.49 4.02 5.10
C MET A 8 -52.45 2.98 5.51
N CYS A 9 -52.18 1.95 4.72
CA CYS A 9 -51.21 0.89 5.05
C CYS A 9 -49.92 0.88 4.24
N ILE A 10 -49.67 1.84 3.36
CA ILE A 10 -48.47 1.83 2.48
C ILE A 10 -47.34 2.74 3.00
N PHE A 11 -47.54 3.53 4.05
CA PHE A 11 -46.57 4.55 4.47
C PHE A 11 -45.47 4.14 5.44
N PRO A 12 -45.46 3.01 6.16
CA PRO A 12 -44.33 2.66 7.01
C PRO A 12 -43.25 1.79 6.36
N LEU A 13 -43.34 1.42 5.06
CA LEU A 13 -42.39 0.50 4.41
C LEU A 13 -41.22 1.21 3.71
N LEU A 14 -41.15 2.54 3.77
CA LEU A 14 -40.14 3.33 3.06
C LEU A 14 -39.04 3.92 3.94
N VAL A 15 -38.92 3.54 5.21
CA VAL A 15 -37.91 4.12 6.12
C VAL A 15 -36.83 3.12 6.58
N SER A 16 -36.70 2.00 5.90
CA SER A 16 -35.57 1.08 6.12
C SER A 16 -34.59 1.15 4.94
N PHE A 17 -34.10 2.35 4.59
CA PHE A 17 -32.87 2.43 3.86
C PHE A 17 -31.75 2.09 4.83
N PRO A 18 -30.99 0.97 4.61
CA PRO A 18 -29.76 0.79 5.33
C PRO A 18 -28.87 1.98 4.99
N TYR A 19 -28.47 2.73 6.02
CA TYR A 19 -27.44 3.74 5.86
C TYR A 19 -26.28 3.08 5.13
N PRO A 20 -25.78 3.64 3.99
CA PRO A 20 -24.60 3.10 3.37
C PRO A 20 -23.50 3.10 4.42
N ALA A 21 -22.99 1.92 4.74
CA ALA A 21 -21.81 1.78 5.57
C ALA A 21 -20.74 2.73 5.01
N PRO A 22 -20.03 3.49 5.86
CA PRO A 22 -19.03 4.43 5.38
C PRO A 22 -18.10 3.69 4.45
N LEU A 23 -18.06 4.11 3.19
CA LEU A 23 -17.21 3.50 2.16
C LEU A 23 -15.78 3.60 2.68
N SER A 24 -15.27 2.48 3.12
CA SER A 24 -13.93 2.31 3.61
C SER A 24 -12.96 2.80 2.53
N GLN A 25 -12.31 3.94 2.76
CA GLN A 25 -11.56 4.66 1.75
C GLN A 25 -10.17 4.04 1.57
N ASN A 26 -9.77 3.85 0.32
CA ASN A 26 -8.38 3.60 -0.02
C ASN A 26 -7.60 4.91 0.14
N ARG A 27 -6.56 4.90 0.96
CA ARG A 27 -5.69 6.07 1.19
C ARG A 27 -4.36 5.85 0.51
N VAL A 28 -4.02 6.74 -0.42
CA VAL A 28 -2.71 6.76 -1.08
C VAL A 28 -2.11 8.15 -0.86
N HIS A 29 -0.92 8.18 -0.25
CA HIS A 29 -0.20 9.40 0.05
C HIS A 29 1.25 9.31 -0.43
N ILE A 30 1.81 10.46 -0.82
CA ILE A 30 3.20 10.58 -1.28
C ILE A 30 3.84 11.74 -0.51
N GLY A 31 4.95 11.46 0.19
CA GLY A 31 5.73 12.47 0.91
C GLY A 31 5.04 13.10 2.12
N ARG A 32 3.92 12.53 2.58
CA ARG A 32 3.18 13.04 3.72
C ARG A 32 2.68 11.89 4.58
N ASP A 33 2.97 11.92 5.88
CA ASP A 33 2.61 10.85 6.81
C ASP A 33 1.09 10.63 6.87
N ILE A 34 0.71 9.36 6.99
CA ILE A 34 -0.68 8.93 7.10
C ILE A 34 -0.97 8.58 8.55
N VAL A 35 -1.97 9.20 9.12
CA VAL A 35 -2.55 8.79 10.40
C VAL A 35 -3.94 8.20 10.13
N ILE A 36 -4.13 6.96 10.51
CA ILE A 36 -5.42 6.27 10.43
C ILE A 36 -6.00 6.28 11.82
N ALA A 37 -6.87 7.26 12.07
CA ALA A 37 -7.51 7.44 13.37
C ALA A 37 -8.48 6.30 13.67
N ALA A 38 -8.72 6.03 14.96
CA ALA A 38 -9.59 4.96 15.43
C ALA A 38 -11.03 5.06 14.90
N GLU A 39 -11.51 6.26 14.64
CA GLU A 39 -12.88 6.54 14.18
C GLU A 39 -13.05 6.42 12.66
N GLN A 40 -11.96 6.27 11.89
CA GLN A 40 -12.00 6.25 10.43
C GLN A 40 -11.35 4.98 9.88
N PRO A 41 -12.09 3.86 9.84
CA PRO A 41 -11.57 2.62 9.30
C PRO A 41 -11.16 2.81 7.83
N ALA A 42 -10.01 2.28 7.45
CA ALA A 42 -9.52 2.29 6.08
C ALA A 42 -9.55 0.88 5.48
N ASN A 43 -9.78 0.80 4.16
CA ASN A 43 -9.68 -0.48 3.45
C ASN A 43 -8.23 -0.82 3.14
N ARG A 44 -7.51 0.15 2.62
CA ARG A 44 -6.13 -0.04 2.20
C ARG A 44 -5.37 1.28 2.35
N ALA A 45 -4.13 1.19 2.82
CA ALA A 45 -3.26 2.35 2.91
C ALA A 45 -1.97 2.09 2.12
N VAL A 46 -1.58 3.04 1.28
CA VAL A 46 -0.32 3.02 0.55
C VAL A 46 0.40 4.33 0.77
N CYS A 47 1.64 4.25 1.20
CA CYS A 47 2.47 5.39 1.54
C CYS A 47 3.80 5.30 0.80
N LEU A 48 4.15 6.35 0.06
CA LEU A 48 5.42 6.47 -0.65
C LEU A 48 6.23 7.61 -0.04
N LEU A 49 7.44 7.32 0.47
CA LEU A 49 8.33 8.29 1.14
C LEU A 49 7.65 8.96 2.36
N CYS A 50 6.90 8.19 3.11
CA CYS A 50 6.13 8.67 4.26
C CYS A 50 5.92 7.56 5.28
N SER A 51 5.56 7.93 6.52
CA SER A 51 5.26 6.97 7.58
C SER A 51 3.76 6.78 7.73
N ALA A 52 3.35 5.56 8.12
CA ALA A 52 1.96 5.22 8.39
C ALA A 52 1.79 4.92 9.89
N HIS A 53 0.90 5.69 10.54
CA HIS A 53 0.48 5.46 11.92
C HIS A 53 -0.93 4.86 11.91
N VAL A 54 -1.05 3.64 12.36
CA VAL A 54 -2.29 2.86 12.36
C VAL A 54 -2.85 2.80 13.77
N GLU A 55 -3.67 3.76 14.13
CA GLU A 55 -4.38 3.83 15.42
C GLU A 55 -5.80 3.25 15.30
N GLY A 56 -6.33 3.13 14.09
CA GLY A 56 -7.65 2.59 13.79
C GLY A 56 -7.61 1.24 13.09
N PRO A 57 -8.74 0.53 13.02
CA PRO A 57 -8.83 -0.76 12.34
C PRO A 57 -8.70 -0.61 10.82
N ILE A 58 -7.90 -1.49 10.21
CA ILE A 58 -7.75 -1.58 8.75
C ILE A 58 -8.28 -2.92 8.29
N HIS A 59 -9.25 -2.90 7.37
CA HIS A 59 -9.82 -4.12 6.80
C HIS A 59 -8.94 -4.75 5.72
N GLY A 60 -8.07 -3.99 5.08
CA GLY A 60 -7.15 -4.48 4.05
C GLY A 60 -5.70 -4.41 4.46
N SER A 61 -4.83 -4.19 3.49
CA SER A 61 -3.38 -4.21 3.65
C SER A 61 -2.78 -2.81 3.68
N VAL A 62 -1.63 -2.70 4.35
CA VAL A 62 -0.83 -1.48 4.40
C VAL A 62 0.48 -1.72 3.68
N ALA A 63 0.83 -0.82 2.75
CA ALA A 63 2.10 -0.85 2.05
C ALA A 63 2.82 0.49 2.20
N VAL A 64 4.07 0.45 2.64
CA VAL A 64 4.92 1.63 2.80
C VAL A 64 6.22 1.42 2.03
N PHE A 65 6.61 2.44 1.27
CA PHE A 65 7.85 2.49 0.53
C PHE A 65 8.73 3.63 1.06
N ALA A 66 9.89 3.28 1.59
CA ALA A 66 10.87 4.20 2.18
C ALA A 66 10.26 5.05 3.31
N GLY A 67 9.71 4.39 4.34
CA GLY A 67 9.11 5.02 5.52
C GLY A 67 8.98 4.04 6.67
N ASN A 68 8.19 4.38 7.68
CA ASN A 68 7.97 3.52 8.82
C ASN A 68 6.49 3.19 8.98
N ILE A 69 6.19 2.02 9.53
CA ILE A 69 4.83 1.59 9.89
C ILE A 69 4.76 1.42 11.39
N TYR A 70 3.85 2.15 12.03
CA TYR A 70 3.50 1.99 13.44
C TYR A 70 2.09 1.44 13.52
N VAL A 71 1.92 0.30 14.18
CA VAL A 71 0.62 -0.37 14.31
C VAL A 71 0.25 -0.51 15.77
N ASP A 72 -0.83 0.17 16.15
CA ASP A 72 -1.40 0.13 17.49
C ASP A 72 -2.77 -0.58 17.53
N ASN A 73 -3.28 -1.04 16.38
CA ASN A 73 -4.62 -1.62 16.29
C ASN A 73 -4.64 -2.83 15.33
N ALA A 74 -5.84 -3.29 14.98
CA ALA A 74 -6.04 -4.45 14.13
C ALA A 74 -5.90 -4.11 12.64
N VAL A 75 -5.05 -4.86 11.94
CA VAL A 75 -4.94 -4.87 10.48
C VAL A 75 -5.36 -6.26 9.99
N GLN A 76 -6.48 -6.37 9.31
CA GLN A 76 -6.98 -7.67 8.83
C GLN A 76 -6.15 -8.22 7.68
N GLY A 77 -5.59 -7.34 6.85
CA GLY A 77 -4.73 -7.71 5.73
C GLY A 77 -3.27 -7.87 6.12
N SER A 78 -2.39 -7.68 5.12
CA SER A 78 -0.95 -7.84 5.25
C SER A 78 -0.24 -6.49 5.35
N LEU A 79 0.93 -6.51 5.99
CA LEU A 79 1.83 -5.36 6.07
C LEU A 79 2.99 -5.57 5.11
N LEU A 80 3.25 -4.58 4.24
CA LEU A 80 4.41 -4.55 3.35
C LEU A 80 5.24 -3.31 3.66
N ASP A 81 6.53 -3.51 3.85
CA ASP A 81 7.48 -2.42 4.03
C ASP A 81 8.71 -2.61 3.14
N PHE A 82 9.08 -1.54 2.43
CA PHE A 82 10.26 -1.50 1.58
C PHE A 82 11.22 -0.41 2.07
N GLY A 83 12.29 -0.84 2.73
CA GLY A 83 13.38 0.05 3.16
C GLY A 83 13.12 0.84 4.44
N GLY A 84 12.18 0.39 5.30
CA GLY A 84 11.82 1.10 6.52
C GLY A 84 11.83 0.25 7.78
N ARG A 85 10.94 0.58 8.69
CA ARG A 85 10.77 -0.12 9.95
C ARG A 85 9.30 -0.37 10.22
N ILE A 86 8.96 -1.60 10.60
CA ILE A 86 7.65 -1.93 11.14
C ILE A 86 7.77 -2.05 12.66
N THR A 87 6.93 -1.32 13.39
CA THR A 87 6.81 -1.40 14.84
C THR A 87 5.38 -1.85 15.16
N LEU A 88 5.26 -3.00 15.81
CA LEU A 88 3.99 -3.55 16.30
C LEU A 88 3.97 -3.40 17.81
N THR A 89 2.99 -2.66 18.33
CA THR A 89 2.78 -2.50 19.77
C THR A 89 2.05 -3.71 20.36
N GLU A 90 1.87 -3.72 21.66
CA GLU A 90 1.19 -4.81 22.40
C GLU A 90 -0.25 -5.07 21.94
N SER A 91 -0.95 -4.00 21.50
CA SER A 91 -2.34 -4.07 21.01
C SER A 91 -2.45 -4.47 19.54
N ALA A 92 -1.33 -4.49 18.80
CA ALA A 92 -1.31 -4.77 17.38
C ALA A 92 -1.74 -6.20 17.05
N ARG A 93 -2.67 -6.32 16.10
CA ARG A 93 -3.14 -7.61 15.59
C ARG A 93 -3.12 -7.58 14.07
N VAL A 94 -2.29 -8.40 13.47
CA VAL A 94 -2.18 -8.52 12.02
C VAL A 94 -2.78 -9.84 11.59
N GLY A 95 -3.89 -9.80 10.84
CA GLY A 95 -4.57 -11.02 10.35
C GLY A 95 -3.80 -11.69 9.22
N GLY A 96 -3.17 -10.91 8.35
CA GLY A 96 -2.35 -11.38 7.25
C GLY A 96 -0.88 -11.55 7.59
N GLY A 97 -0.04 -11.60 6.55
CA GLY A 97 1.41 -11.71 6.69
C GLY A 97 2.10 -10.36 6.87
N VAL A 98 3.34 -10.41 7.37
CA VAL A 98 4.23 -9.25 7.46
C VAL A 98 5.43 -9.49 6.56
N LEU A 99 5.65 -8.59 5.60
CA LEU A 99 6.74 -8.64 4.65
C LEU A 99 7.57 -7.36 4.73
N VAL A 100 8.84 -7.53 5.09
CA VAL A 100 9.79 -6.43 5.23
C VAL A 100 10.95 -6.66 4.28
N PHE A 101 11.15 -5.72 3.35
CA PHE A 101 12.28 -5.72 2.41
C PHE A 101 13.29 -4.65 2.80
N GLY A 102 14.50 -5.05 3.17
CA GLY A 102 15.58 -4.11 3.45
C GLY A 102 15.42 -3.30 4.72
N GLY A 103 14.47 -3.69 5.58
CA GLY A 103 14.10 -2.98 6.80
C GLY A 103 14.27 -3.81 8.06
N ARG A 104 13.63 -3.34 9.15
CA ARG A 104 13.62 -4.00 10.44
C ARG A 104 12.19 -4.16 10.96
N LEU A 105 11.91 -5.30 11.56
CA LEU A 105 10.66 -5.58 12.26
C LEU A 105 10.90 -5.56 13.76
N TYR A 106 10.22 -4.68 14.46
CA TYR A 106 10.11 -4.65 15.92
C TYR A 106 8.71 -5.10 16.29
N GLN A 107 8.63 -6.21 16.98
CA GLN A 107 7.37 -6.79 17.41
C GLN A 107 7.37 -6.90 18.92
N ASP A 108 6.34 -6.32 19.55
CA ASP A 108 6.07 -6.57 20.95
C ASP A 108 5.70 -8.03 21.18
N PRO A 109 6.11 -8.68 22.30
CA PRO A 109 5.77 -10.06 22.61
C PRO A 109 4.25 -10.32 22.66
N ALA A 110 3.44 -9.32 22.98
CA ALA A 110 1.99 -9.44 23.04
C ALA A 110 1.31 -9.27 21.66
N ALA A 111 2.02 -8.69 20.68
CA ALA A 111 1.50 -8.51 19.32
C ALA A 111 1.26 -9.84 18.61
N LYS A 112 0.11 -9.96 17.94
CA LYS A 112 -0.28 -11.19 17.24
C LYS A 112 -0.21 -11.02 15.73
N ILE A 113 0.50 -11.93 15.05
CA ILE A 113 0.55 -12.03 13.59
C ILE A 113 -0.06 -13.37 13.20
N GLY A 114 -1.17 -13.32 12.44
CA GLY A 114 -1.89 -14.52 11.99
C GLY A 114 -1.24 -15.21 10.79
N GLY A 115 -0.50 -14.43 9.96
CA GLY A 115 0.11 -14.94 8.75
C GLY A 115 1.62 -15.17 8.85
N ARG A 116 2.24 -15.35 7.70
CA ARG A 116 3.69 -15.58 7.59
C ARG A 116 4.47 -14.28 7.81
N ARG A 117 5.56 -14.36 8.56
CA ARG A 117 6.52 -13.28 8.74
C ARG A 117 7.73 -13.53 7.84
N ILE A 118 8.02 -12.59 6.95
CA ILE A 118 9.15 -12.66 6.03
C ILE A 118 9.92 -11.34 6.15
N VAL A 119 11.16 -11.42 6.63
CA VAL A 119 12.08 -10.29 6.70
C VAL A 119 13.25 -10.58 5.79
N LEU A 120 13.38 -9.81 4.71
CA LEU A 120 14.42 -9.98 3.71
C LEU A 120 15.49 -8.90 3.90
N SER A 121 16.70 -9.34 4.19
CA SER A 121 17.85 -8.43 4.32
C SER A 121 18.24 -7.83 2.96
N PRO A 122 18.63 -6.55 2.91
CA PRO A 122 19.11 -5.90 1.68
C PRO A 122 20.34 -6.59 1.09
N ILE A 123 21.13 -7.28 1.91
CA ILE A 123 22.33 -8.00 1.50
C ILE A 123 22.01 -9.09 0.46
N VAL A 124 20.82 -9.70 0.53
CA VAL A 124 20.40 -10.74 -0.43
C VAL A 124 20.07 -10.14 -1.79
N PHE A 125 19.56 -8.90 -1.82
CA PHE A 125 19.19 -8.23 -3.09
C PHE A 125 20.35 -7.49 -3.75
N LEU A 126 21.36 -7.08 -2.98
CA LEU A 126 22.50 -6.34 -3.51
C LEU A 126 23.20 -7.07 -4.67
N PRO A 127 23.58 -8.35 -4.55
CA PRO A 127 24.23 -9.09 -5.65
C PRO A 127 23.28 -9.28 -6.83
N LEU A 128 21.97 -9.48 -6.60
CA LEU A 128 20.99 -9.62 -7.67
C LEU A 128 20.83 -8.32 -8.46
N LEU A 129 20.71 -7.18 -7.79
CA LEU A 129 20.64 -5.86 -8.44
C LEU A 129 21.92 -5.54 -9.21
N LEU A 130 23.08 -5.89 -8.65
CA LEU A 130 24.37 -5.70 -9.30
C LEU A 130 24.47 -6.55 -10.57
N LEU A 131 24.05 -7.80 -10.53
CA LEU A 131 23.98 -8.69 -11.69
C LEU A 131 23.08 -8.12 -12.78
N ILE A 132 21.86 -7.66 -12.43
CA ILE A 132 20.93 -7.05 -13.37
C ILE A 132 21.54 -5.77 -13.97
N GLY A 133 22.18 -4.93 -13.18
CA GLY A 133 22.88 -3.74 -13.65
C GLY A 133 23.98 -4.04 -14.66
N ILE A 134 24.79 -5.07 -14.39
CA ILE A 134 25.84 -5.53 -15.31
C ILE A 134 25.25 -6.04 -16.63
N LEU A 135 24.17 -6.81 -16.57
CA LEU A 135 23.49 -7.32 -17.77
C LEU A 135 22.90 -6.18 -18.61
N ILE A 136 22.28 -5.19 -17.99
CA ILE A 136 21.74 -4.01 -18.69
C ILE A 136 22.88 -3.21 -19.32
N ALA A 137 23.94 -2.90 -18.56
CA ALA A 137 25.08 -2.17 -19.07
C ALA A 137 25.77 -2.93 -20.24
N GLY A 138 25.94 -4.22 -20.10
CA GLY A 138 26.48 -5.08 -21.16
C GLY A 138 25.61 -5.08 -22.42
N SER A 139 24.30 -5.14 -22.27
CA SER A 139 23.35 -5.07 -23.39
C SER A 139 23.41 -3.72 -24.12
N ILE A 140 23.51 -2.62 -23.38
CA ILE A 140 23.63 -1.28 -23.96
C ILE A 140 24.96 -1.13 -24.72
N LEU A 141 26.05 -1.62 -24.15
CA LEU A 141 27.36 -1.59 -24.82
C LEU A 141 27.38 -2.44 -26.08
N LEU A 142 26.75 -3.62 -26.05
CA LEU A 142 26.62 -4.50 -27.20
C LEU A 142 25.80 -3.86 -28.33
N LEU A 143 24.64 -3.25 -27.97
CA LEU A 143 23.80 -2.51 -28.91
C LEU A 143 24.57 -1.36 -29.56
N ARG A 144 25.33 -0.59 -28.77
CA ARG A 144 26.17 0.51 -29.29
C ARG A 144 27.27 0.02 -30.25
N ARG A 145 27.81 -1.19 -30.01
CA ARG A 145 28.78 -1.80 -30.94
C ARG A 145 28.16 -2.31 -32.23
N LEU A 146 26.95 -2.88 -32.16
CA LEU A 146 26.24 -3.43 -33.31
C LEU A 146 25.60 -2.35 -34.19
N PHE A 147 25.19 -1.20 -33.59
CA PHE A 147 24.55 -0.10 -34.30
C PHE A 147 25.31 1.24 -34.10
N PRO A 148 26.54 1.36 -34.64
CA PRO A 148 27.35 2.59 -34.46
C PRO A 148 26.79 3.83 -35.18
N HIS A 149 25.74 3.71 -36.01
CA HIS A 149 25.26 4.80 -36.87
C HIS A 149 23.77 5.17 -36.63
N GLY A 150 23.15 4.82 -35.49
CA GLY A 150 21.68 4.88 -35.32
C GLY A 150 21.09 6.08 -34.58
N LEU A 151 21.86 6.95 -33.92
CA LEU A 151 21.26 8.05 -33.13
C LEU A 151 22.09 9.34 -33.26
N GLY A 152 22.02 10.02 -34.39
CA GLY A 152 22.68 11.33 -34.43
C GLY A 152 22.92 12.00 -35.77
N SER A 153 22.00 11.93 -36.72
CA SER A 153 22.04 12.89 -37.82
C SER A 153 20.63 13.43 -38.10
N TYR A 154 20.24 14.41 -37.28
CA TYR A 154 19.24 15.35 -37.74
C TYR A 154 19.89 16.20 -38.85
N PRO A 155 19.34 16.23 -40.06
CA PRO A 155 19.83 17.16 -41.08
C PRO A 155 19.63 18.60 -40.60
N PRO A 156 20.58 19.51 -40.85
CA PRO A 156 20.41 20.92 -40.48
C PRO A 156 19.22 21.48 -41.23
N MET A 157 18.32 22.13 -40.51
CA MET A 157 17.19 22.83 -41.11
C MET A 157 17.72 23.93 -42.06
N PRO A 158 17.16 24.05 -43.29
CA PRO A 158 17.50 25.16 -44.19
C PRO A 158 17.03 26.46 -43.54
N ARG A 159 17.97 27.43 -43.43
CA ARG A 159 17.63 28.80 -43.06
C ARG A 159 17.04 29.49 -44.31
N PHE A 160 15.79 29.89 -44.21
CA PHE A 160 15.16 30.84 -45.10
C PHE A 160 15.36 32.26 -44.56
#